data_37a4b213a188983c5ec644f6298859f4
#
_entry.id   37a4b213a188983c5ec644f6298859f4
#
_cell.length_a   1.000
_cell.length_b   1.000
_cell.length_c   1.000
_cell.angle_alpha   90.00
_cell.angle_beta   90.00
_cell.angle_gamma   90.00
#
_symmetry.space_group_name_H-M   'P 1'
#
loop_
_entity.id
_entity.type
_entity.pdbx_description
1 polymer ?
#
loop_
_entity_poly.entity_id
_entity_poly.type
_entity_poly.pdbx_seq_one_letter_code
_entity_poly.pdbx_strand_id
1 'polypeptide(L)'
;GKESVHSTDRVCPSCQKSFDLLDPKGFSYNSAKGWCPTCRGFGEVFYMPKTDRGANEDAIEDSWFRWQEGERERCSECGGGRLNALSRSVYLSWGSGKARSDDKAKGYSIDAISAMTVDEAAQYFCDVKPNPRETEIARDILPEIRERLRFLAEVGLGYLQLGRGVTTLSGGENQRIRLAAQLGSNLSGVLYVL
;
A
#
# COMPACT_ATOMS: atom_id res chain seq x y z
N GLY A 1 41.82 10.40 -4.79
CA GLY A 1 40.37 10.43 -4.71
C GLY A 1 39.82 9.33 -5.57
N LYS A 2 38.84 8.57 -5.08
CA LYS A 2 38.12 7.58 -5.92
C LYS A 2 37.12 8.37 -6.78
N GLU A 3 37.28 8.32 -8.08
CA GLU A 3 36.29 8.83 -9.02
C GLU A 3 35.03 7.95 -8.93
N SER A 4 33.87 8.56 -8.65
CA SER A 4 32.57 7.90 -8.76
C SER A 4 31.86 8.42 -9.99
N VAL A 5 31.59 7.55 -10.93
CA VAL A 5 30.79 7.86 -12.11
C VAL A 5 29.32 7.75 -11.76
N HIS A 6 28.61 8.87 -11.85
CA HIS A 6 27.16 8.92 -11.66
C HIS A 6 26.48 9.12 -13.02
N SER A 7 25.57 8.22 -13.38
CA SER A 7 24.75 8.40 -14.58
C SER A 7 23.59 9.35 -14.27
N THR A 8 23.34 10.29 -15.15
CA THR A 8 22.15 11.17 -15.13
C THR A 8 20.90 10.48 -15.65
N ASP A 9 21.05 9.32 -16.31
CA ASP A 9 20.00 8.63 -17.04
C ASP A 9 19.31 7.50 -16.25
N ARG A 10 19.31 7.57 -14.90
CA ARG A 10 18.69 6.55 -14.04
C ARG A 10 19.17 5.13 -14.32
N VAL A 11 20.44 4.98 -14.63
CA VAL A 11 21.11 3.71 -14.84
C VAL A 11 21.91 3.37 -13.59
N CYS A 12 21.76 2.12 -13.11
CA CYS A 12 22.58 1.63 -12.01
C CYS A 12 24.05 1.56 -12.45
N PRO A 13 24.99 2.24 -11.76
CA PRO A 13 26.39 2.23 -12.17
C PRO A 13 27.05 0.85 -12.03
N SER A 14 26.50 -0.04 -11.18
CA SER A 14 27.07 -1.37 -10.94
C SER A 14 26.60 -2.42 -11.95
N CYS A 15 25.29 -2.45 -12.28
CA CYS A 15 24.69 -3.47 -13.14
C CYS A 15 24.11 -2.94 -14.45
N GLN A 16 24.23 -1.63 -14.71
CA GLN A 16 23.74 -0.92 -15.90
C GLN A 16 22.24 -1.07 -16.18
N LYS A 17 21.47 -1.56 -15.20
CA LYS A 17 20.02 -1.63 -15.31
C LYS A 17 19.44 -0.22 -15.29
N SER A 18 18.65 0.13 -16.31
CA SER A 18 17.91 1.39 -16.37
C SER A 18 16.57 1.28 -15.65
N PHE A 19 16.14 2.39 -15.08
CA PHE A 19 14.86 2.50 -14.35
C PHE A 19 14.04 3.63 -14.99
N ASP A 20 12.75 3.37 -15.16
CA ASP A 20 11.80 4.39 -15.63
C ASP A 20 11.61 5.49 -14.59
N LEU A 21 11.02 6.61 -15.04
CA LEU A 21 10.60 7.68 -14.15
C LEU A 21 9.58 7.12 -13.15
N LEU A 22 9.77 7.45 -11.87
CA LEU A 22 8.80 7.09 -10.84
C LEU A 22 7.47 7.79 -11.14
N ASP A 23 6.45 7.00 -11.45
CA ASP A 23 5.08 7.44 -11.68
C ASP A 23 4.27 7.15 -10.40
N PRO A 24 3.44 8.08 -9.90
CA PRO A 24 2.54 7.82 -8.77
C PRO A 24 1.70 6.55 -8.93
N LYS A 25 1.31 6.20 -10.17
CA LYS A 25 0.60 4.95 -10.47
C LYS A 25 1.41 3.69 -10.15
N GLY A 26 2.75 3.80 -10.11
CA GLY A 26 3.65 2.72 -9.68
C GLY A 26 3.49 2.35 -8.21
N PHE A 27 2.96 3.23 -7.39
CA PHE A 27 2.72 2.99 -5.97
C PHE A 27 1.27 2.57 -5.65
N SER A 28 0.47 2.29 -6.66
CA SER A 28 -0.90 1.81 -6.50
C SER A 28 -1.01 0.33 -6.88
N TYR A 29 -1.47 -0.49 -5.95
CA TYR A 29 -1.78 -1.90 -6.21
C TYR A 29 -3.04 -2.10 -7.08
N ASN A 30 -3.77 -1.04 -7.39
CA ASN A 30 -4.90 -1.04 -8.33
C ASN A 30 -4.47 -0.68 -9.77
N SER A 31 -3.20 -0.38 -9.98
CA SER A 31 -2.64 0.00 -11.28
C SER A 31 -1.73 -1.08 -11.84
N ALA A 32 -1.83 -1.37 -13.14
CA ALA A 32 -0.94 -2.29 -13.84
C ALA A 32 0.55 -1.91 -13.74
N LYS A 33 0.85 -0.62 -13.52
CA LYS A 33 2.22 -0.13 -13.31
C LYS A 33 2.77 -0.44 -11.93
N GLY A 34 1.89 -0.58 -10.92
CA GLY A 34 2.29 -0.71 -9.52
C GLY A 34 2.10 -2.09 -8.93
N TRP A 35 1.10 -2.84 -9.39
CA TRP A 35 0.81 -4.13 -8.79
C TRP A 35 1.91 -5.18 -8.99
N CYS A 36 1.97 -6.14 -8.09
CA CYS A 36 2.77 -7.34 -8.26
C CYS A 36 2.26 -8.13 -9.48
N PRO A 37 3.12 -8.50 -10.46
CA PRO A 37 2.67 -9.18 -11.67
C PRO A 37 2.03 -10.55 -11.40
N THR A 38 2.46 -11.24 -10.36
CA THR A 38 1.95 -12.57 -9.99
C THR A 38 0.55 -12.49 -9.39
N CYS A 39 0.31 -11.66 -8.39
CA CYS A 39 -0.98 -11.58 -7.71
C CYS A 39 -1.86 -10.41 -8.19
N ARG A 40 -1.39 -9.58 -9.12
CA ARG A 40 -2.12 -8.42 -9.67
C ARG A 40 -2.70 -7.49 -8.61
N GLY A 41 -1.95 -7.29 -7.53
CA GLY A 41 -2.33 -6.39 -6.44
C GLY A 41 -3.22 -7.01 -5.35
N PHE A 42 -3.55 -8.29 -5.43
CA PHE A 42 -4.35 -8.97 -4.39
C PHE A 42 -3.52 -9.32 -3.14
N GLY A 43 -2.21 -9.55 -3.28
CA GLY A 43 -1.35 -10.01 -2.20
C GLY A 43 -1.40 -11.52 -1.97
N GLU A 44 -2.39 -12.17 -2.55
CA GLU A 44 -2.67 -13.59 -2.47
C GLU A 44 -2.82 -14.18 -3.86
N VAL A 45 -2.51 -15.47 -4.01
CA VAL A 45 -2.71 -16.22 -5.24
C VAL A 45 -3.90 -17.15 -5.03
N PHE A 46 -4.81 -17.14 -5.99
CA PHE A 46 -5.99 -17.98 -6.00
C PHE A 46 -5.75 -19.15 -6.96
N TYR A 47 -5.97 -20.34 -6.48
CA TYR A 47 -5.97 -21.53 -7.34
C TYR A 47 -7.41 -21.73 -7.87
N MET A 48 -7.59 -21.43 -9.14
CA MET A 48 -8.85 -21.81 -9.80
C MET A 48 -8.86 -23.33 -10.01
N PRO A 49 -9.87 -24.05 -9.52
CA PRO A 49 -10.01 -25.46 -9.86
C PRO A 49 -10.15 -25.58 -11.37
N LYS A 50 -9.46 -26.59 -11.96
CA LYS A 50 -9.57 -26.88 -13.38
C LYS A 50 -10.99 -27.42 -13.61
N THR A 51 -11.82 -26.63 -14.24
CA THR A 51 -13.10 -27.10 -14.75
C THR A 51 -12.87 -27.79 -16.09
N ASP A 52 -13.30 -29.03 -16.22
CA ASP A 52 -13.23 -29.72 -17.51
C ASP A 52 -14.12 -29.00 -18.53
N ARG A 53 -13.61 -28.87 -19.76
CA ARG A 53 -14.40 -28.33 -20.88
C ARG A 53 -15.56 -29.27 -21.15
N GLY A 54 -16.78 -28.88 -20.83
CA GLY A 54 -18.00 -29.66 -20.96
C GLY A 54 -18.72 -29.98 -19.66
N ALA A 55 -18.27 -29.41 -18.54
CA ALA A 55 -19.01 -29.45 -17.29
C ALA A 55 -20.39 -28.79 -17.47
N ASN A 56 -21.41 -29.39 -16.86
CA ASN A 56 -22.79 -28.83 -16.82
C ASN A 56 -22.78 -27.54 -15.97
N GLU A 57 -23.86 -26.75 -16.09
CA GLU A 57 -24.00 -25.45 -15.40
C GLU A 57 -23.79 -25.57 -13.88
N ASP A 58 -24.31 -26.65 -13.27
CA ASP A 58 -24.16 -26.91 -11.82
C ASP A 58 -22.68 -27.07 -11.40
N ALA A 59 -21.87 -27.74 -12.23
CA ALA A 59 -20.44 -27.90 -11.94
C ALA A 59 -19.65 -26.59 -12.11
N ILE A 60 -20.10 -25.71 -12.99
CA ILE A 60 -19.53 -24.37 -13.16
C ILE A 60 -19.88 -23.50 -11.94
N GLU A 61 -21.14 -23.55 -11.49
CA GLU A 61 -21.60 -22.81 -10.32
C GLU A 61 -20.91 -23.29 -9.04
N ASP A 62 -20.77 -24.61 -8.84
CA ASP A 62 -20.03 -25.21 -7.74
C ASP A 62 -18.54 -24.83 -7.76
N SER A 63 -17.95 -24.70 -8.95
CA SER A 63 -16.56 -24.22 -9.10
C SER A 63 -16.41 -22.75 -8.72
N TRP A 64 -17.42 -21.91 -8.95
CA TRP A 64 -17.44 -20.51 -8.53
C TRP A 64 -17.55 -20.37 -7.01
N PHE A 65 -18.37 -21.18 -6.35
CA PHE A 65 -18.47 -21.22 -4.89
C PHE A 65 -17.16 -21.71 -4.27
N ARG A 66 -16.56 -22.76 -4.81
CA ARG A 66 -15.24 -23.24 -4.36
C ARG A 66 -14.13 -22.21 -4.58
N TRP A 67 -14.23 -21.37 -5.60
CA TRP A 67 -13.30 -20.27 -5.82
C TRP A 67 -13.44 -19.17 -4.74
N GLN A 68 -14.65 -18.91 -4.25
CA GLN A 68 -14.86 -17.98 -3.14
C GLN A 68 -14.36 -18.54 -1.79
N GLU A 69 -14.45 -19.85 -1.61
CA GLU A 69 -14.00 -20.60 -0.42
C GLU A 69 -12.60 -21.22 -0.59
N GLY A 70 -12.01 -21.13 -1.78
CA GLY A 70 -10.74 -21.78 -2.15
C GLY A 70 -9.56 -21.32 -1.29
N GLU A 71 -8.61 -22.21 -1.14
CA GLU A 71 -7.35 -21.95 -0.44
C GLU A 71 -6.63 -20.76 -1.07
N ARG A 72 -6.42 -19.74 -0.26
CA ARG A 72 -5.69 -18.53 -0.62
C ARG A 72 -4.30 -18.63 -0.06
N GLU A 73 -3.31 -18.65 -0.92
CA GLU A 73 -1.92 -18.60 -0.50
C GLU A 73 -1.35 -17.21 -0.64
N ARG A 74 -0.57 -16.82 0.35
CA ARG A 74 0.15 -15.56 0.29
C ARG A 74 1.06 -15.55 -0.94
N CYS A 75 1.02 -14.50 -1.74
CA CYS A 75 1.83 -14.41 -2.95
C CYS A 75 3.32 -14.53 -2.61
N SER A 76 3.99 -15.53 -3.18
CA SER A 76 5.42 -15.81 -2.95
C SER A 76 6.33 -14.69 -3.46
N GLU A 77 5.93 -13.98 -4.52
CA GLU A 77 6.75 -12.91 -5.12
C GLU A 77 6.72 -11.63 -4.29
N CYS A 78 5.54 -11.17 -3.88
CA CYS A 78 5.44 -9.91 -3.12
C CYS A 78 5.31 -10.13 -1.61
N GLY A 79 5.19 -11.37 -1.13
CA GLY A 79 5.03 -11.67 0.28
C GLY A 79 3.79 -10.98 0.91
N GLY A 80 2.73 -10.77 0.14
CA GLY A 80 1.54 -10.04 0.57
C GLY A 80 1.61 -8.51 0.41
N GLY A 81 2.76 -7.95 -0.02
CA GLY A 81 2.95 -6.50 -0.18
C GLY A 81 2.21 -5.88 -1.37
N ARG A 82 1.55 -6.68 -2.22
CA ARG A 82 0.65 -6.30 -3.30
C ARG A 82 1.29 -5.52 -4.45
N LEU A 83 2.45 -4.91 -4.24
CA LEU A 83 3.18 -4.08 -5.19
C LEU A 83 4.35 -4.83 -5.83
N ASN A 84 4.77 -4.36 -7.01
CA ASN A 84 5.94 -4.88 -7.70
C ASN A 84 7.25 -4.59 -6.94
N ALA A 85 8.34 -5.27 -7.31
CA ALA A 85 9.62 -5.17 -6.62
C ALA A 85 10.21 -3.74 -6.68
N LEU A 86 10.01 -3.01 -7.79
CA LEU A 86 10.53 -1.65 -7.94
C LEU A 86 9.84 -0.70 -6.94
N SER A 87 8.53 -0.72 -6.86
CA SER A 87 7.76 0.14 -5.94
C SER A 87 8.08 -0.13 -4.47
N ARG A 88 8.31 -1.41 -4.11
CA ARG A 88 8.72 -1.81 -2.75
C ARG A 88 10.17 -1.45 -2.42
N SER A 89 10.99 -1.16 -3.43
CA SER A 89 12.39 -0.75 -3.25
C SER A 89 12.57 0.77 -3.08
N VAL A 90 11.49 1.54 -3.15
CA VAL A 90 11.51 2.99 -2.92
C VAL A 90 11.22 3.28 -1.45
N TYR A 91 12.13 4.00 -0.82
CA TYR A 91 12.06 4.35 0.60
C TYR A 91 11.82 5.83 0.78
N LEU A 92 10.91 6.18 1.67
CA LEU A 92 10.67 7.55 2.11
C LEU A 92 11.45 7.79 3.40
N SER A 93 12.42 8.70 3.34
CA SER A 93 13.17 9.14 4.51
C SER A 93 12.97 10.64 4.71
N TRP A 94 12.90 11.08 5.96
CA TRP A 94 12.68 12.47 6.33
C TRP A 94 13.91 13.07 7.00
N GLY A 95 14.17 14.37 6.81
CA GLY A 95 15.09 15.19 7.58
C GLY A 95 16.51 15.26 7.04
N SER A 96 17.35 14.29 7.23
CA SER A 96 18.74 14.38 6.81
C SER A 96 18.94 13.71 5.45
N GLY A 97 19.13 14.50 4.40
CA GLY A 97 19.32 14.06 3.01
C GLY A 97 20.58 13.23 2.71
N LYS A 98 21.15 12.54 3.69
CA LYS A 98 22.24 11.58 3.49
C LYS A 98 21.68 10.17 3.72
N ALA A 99 21.42 9.45 2.63
CA ALA A 99 21.25 8.01 2.69
C ALA A 99 22.52 7.40 3.34
N ARG A 100 22.42 7.02 4.62
CA ARG A 100 23.47 6.27 5.31
C ARG A 100 23.28 4.79 4.99
N SER A 101 24.39 4.07 4.91
CA SER A 101 24.45 2.66 4.55
C SER A 101 23.80 1.69 5.55
N ASP A 102 23.31 2.18 6.67
CA ASP A 102 22.70 1.37 7.73
C ASP A 102 21.20 1.24 7.49
N ASP A 103 20.66 0.03 7.56
CA ASP A 103 19.27 -0.30 7.23
C ASP A 103 18.20 0.51 8.00
N LYS A 104 18.50 0.96 9.21
CA LYS A 104 17.63 1.83 10.03
C LYS A 104 17.53 3.28 9.53
N ALA A 105 18.41 3.71 8.62
CA ALA A 105 18.45 5.07 8.08
C ALA A 105 17.76 5.20 6.71
N LYS A 106 17.28 4.10 6.12
CA LYS A 106 16.65 4.08 4.78
C LYS A 106 15.23 4.64 4.76
N GLY A 107 14.59 4.82 5.90
CA GLY A 107 13.16 5.18 5.96
C GLY A 107 12.25 3.97 5.73
N TYR A 108 10.99 4.23 5.42
CA TYR A 108 9.98 3.21 5.19
C TYR A 108 9.58 3.14 3.72
N SER A 109 9.43 1.94 3.19
CA SER A 109 8.78 1.70 1.90
C SER A 109 7.27 1.76 2.04
N ILE A 110 6.54 1.92 0.93
CA ILE A 110 5.08 2.03 0.97
C ILE A 110 4.41 0.75 1.50
N ASP A 111 4.95 -0.42 1.20
CA ASP A 111 4.45 -1.69 1.73
C ASP A 111 4.73 -1.82 3.24
N ALA A 112 5.87 -1.32 3.74
CA ALA A 112 6.16 -1.28 5.17
C ALA A 112 5.19 -0.35 5.92
N ILE A 113 4.88 0.84 5.36
CA ILE A 113 3.86 1.75 5.92
C ILE A 113 2.48 1.10 5.87
N SER A 114 2.14 0.42 4.77
CA SER A 114 0.85 -0.27 4.63
C SER A 114 0.68 -1.44 5.61
N ALA A 115 1.77 -2.02 6.09
CA ALA A 115 1.76 -3.08 7.10
C ALA A 115 1.56 -2.55 8.53
N MET A 116 1.72 -1.24 8.75
CA MET A 116 1.46 -0.61 10.05
C MET A 116 -0.03 -0.63 10.37
N THR A 117 -0.35 -0.69 11.65
CA THR A 117 -1.69 -0.36 12.14
C THR A 117 -1.95 1.14 12.00
N VAL A 118 -3.22 1.54 12.07
CA VAL A 118 -3.62 2.96 12.04
C VAL A 118 -2.91 3.75 13.16
N ASP A 119 -2.83 3.19 14.37
CA ASP A 119 -2.18 3.85 15.50
C ASP A 119 -0.66 3.99 15.30
N GLU A 120 0.01 2.94 14.81
CA GLU A 120 1.44 2.99 14.49
C GLU A 120 1.75 4.01 13.38
N ALA A 121 0.92 4.03 12.34
CA ALA A 121 1.07 5.00 11.25
C ALA A 121 0.79 6.43 11.73
N ALA A 122 -0.24 6.64 12.58
CA ALA A 122 -0.53 7.95 13.16
C ALA A 122 0.66 8.47 13.98
N GLN A 123 1.22 7.60 14.84
CA GLN A 123 2.42 7.94 15.62
C GLN A 123 3.61 8.27 14.69
N TYR A 124 3.88 7.43 13.69
CA TYR A 124 4.96 7.65 12.73
C TYR A 124 4.83 9.01 12.05
N PHE A 125 3.67 9.34 11.48
CA PHE A 125 3.47 10.61 10.78
C PHE A 125 3.42 11.82 11.71
N CYS A 126 3.11 11.66 13.01
CA CYS A 126 3.25 12.71 14.02
C CYS A 126 4.72 13.02 14.32
N ASP A 127 5.56 11.99 14.41
CA ASP A 127 6.96 12.11 14.79
C ASP A 127 7.89 12.56 13.65
N VAL A 128 7.38 12.58 12.42
CA VAL A 128 8.13 13.02 11.23
C VAL A 128 8.63 14.45 11.38
N LYS A 129 9.94 14.63 11.17
CA LYS A 129 10.62 15.94 11.20
C LYS A 129 11.20 16.27 9.81
N PRO A 130 10.38 16.83 8.91
CA PRO A 130 10.82 17.16 7.57
C PRO A 130 11.82 18.32 7.60
N ASN A 131 12.77 18.34 6.66
CA ASN A 131 13.62 19.50 6.41
C ASN A 131 12.81 20.63 5.71
N PRO A 132 13.36 21.87 5.55
CA PRO A 132 12.61 22.98 4.97
C PRO A 132 12.01 22.69 3.59
N ARG A 133 12.74 21.99 2.71
CA ARG A 133 12.29 21.61 1.37
C ARG A 133 11.17 20.55 1.44
N GLU A 134 11.34 19.56 2.29
CA GLU A 134 10.31 18.51 2.51
C GLU A 134 9.06 19.10 3.15
N THR A 135 9.20 20.08 4.04
CA THR A 135 8.09 20.81 4.66
C THR A 135 7.25 21.51 3.60
N GLU A 136 7.90 22.14 2.63
CA GLU A 136 7.17 22.82 1.54
C GLU A 136 6.42 21.82 0.65
N ILE A 137 7.07 20.70 0.30
CA ILE A 137 6.45 19.64 -0.52
C ILE A 137 5.28 18.98 0.22
N ALA A 138 5.45 18.71 1.51
CA ALA A 138 4.50 17.96 2.32
C ALA A 138 3.46 18.83 3.05
N ARG A 139 3.49 20.14 2.83
CA ARG A 139 2.69 21.14 3.56
C ARG A 139 1.21 20.80 3.62
N ASP A 140 0.66 20.36 2.51
CA ASP A 140 -0.78 20.07 2.40
C ASP A 140 -1.07 18.56 2.58
N ILE A 141 -0.06 17.71 2.33
CA ILE A 141 -0.21 16.25 2.36
C ILE A 141 -0.15 15.70 3.80
N LEU A 142 0.82 16.13 4.60
CA LEU A 142 1.01 15.61 5.96
C LEU A 142 -0.18 15.88 6.89
N PRO A 143 -0.76 17.11 6.92
CA PRO A 143 -1.94 17.38 7.71
C PRO A 143 -3.12 16.48 7.32
N GLU A 144 -3.34 16.26 6.03
CA GLU A 144 -4.44 15.44 5.54
C GLU A 144 -4.25 13.96 5.92
N ILE A 145 -3.02 13.42 5.81
CA ILE A 145 -2.72 12.04 6.27
C ILE A 145 -2.99 11.91 7.76
N ARG A 146 -2.52 12.86 8.58
CA ARG A 146 -2.70 12.86 10.03
C ARG A 146 -4.18 12.90 10.41
N GLU A 147 -4.94 13.74 9.72
CA GLU A 147 -6.38 13.89 9.97
C GLU A 147 -7.13 12.59 9.63
N ARG A 148 -6.87 11.99 8.49
CA ARG A 148 -7.48 10.70 8.09
C ARG A 148 -7.16 9.57 9.06
N LEU A 149 -5.90 9.47 9.50
CA LEU A 149 -5.49 8.47 10.49
C LEU A 149 -6.17 8.72 11.84
N ARG A 150 -6.30 9.98 12.25
CA ARG A 150 -7.04 10.37 13.46
C ARG A 150 -8.50 9.94 13.39
N PHE A 151 -9.20 10.19 12.30
CA PHE A 151 -10.59 9.76 12.14
C PHE A 151 -10.75 8.23 12.20
N LEU A 152 -9.84 7.50 11.59
CA LEU A 152 -9.84 6.03 11.69
C LEU A 152 -9.63 5.56 13.14
N ALA A 153 -8.75 6.19 13.89
CA ALA A 153 -8.54 5.88 15.31
C ALA A 153 -9.76 6.24 16.16
N GLU A 154 -10.38 7.41 15.93
CA GLU A 154 -11.56 7.88 16.65
C GLU A 154 -12.79 6.98 16.48
N VAL A 155 -12.95 6.35 15.30
CA VAL A 155 -14.01 5.35 15.09
C VAL A 155 -13.63 3.96 15.63
N GLY A 156 -12.51 3.83 16.34
CA GLY A 156 -12.07 2.61 17.00
C GLY A 156 -11.42 1.59 16.06
N LEU A 157 -10.77 2.05 14.98
CA LEU A 157 -10.04 1.22 14.02
C LEU A 157 -8.50 1.32 14.17
N GLY A 158 -8.01 1.82 15.31
CA GLY A 158 -6.58 2.00 15.57
C GLY A 158 -5.74 0.74 15.39
N TYR A 159 -6.30 -0.42 15.70
CA TYR A 159 -5.67 -1.73 15.56
C TYR A 159 -5.60 -2.25 14.12
N LEU A 160 -6.35 -1.66 13.20
CA LEU A 160 -6.48 -2.16 11.82
C LEU A 160 -5.24 -1.84 10.99
N GLN A 161 -4.70 -2.82 10.28
CA GLN A 161 -3.60 -2.58 9.34
C GLN A 161 -4.08 -1.80 8.11
N LEU A 162 -3.31 -0.78 7.69
CA LEU A 162 -3.65 0.06 6.54
C LEU A 162 -3.77 -0.72 5.22
N GLY A 163 -2.93 -1.75 5.05
CA GLY A 163 -2.90 -2.60 3.86
C GLY A 163 -3.90 -3.76 3.87
N ARG A 164 -4.76 -3.87 4.89
CA ARG A 164 -5.71 -4.98 5.01
C ARG A 164 -6.71 -5.00 3.85
N GLY A 165 -6.90 -6.17 3.26
CA GLY A 165 -7.81 -6.36 2.13
C GLY A 165 -9.29 -6.17 2.54
N VAL A 166 -10.07 -5.51 1.69
CA VAL A 166 -11.50 -5.23 1.95
C VAL A 166 -12.31 -6.51 2.22
N THR A 167 -11.99 -7.59 1.53
CA THR A 167 -12.65 -8.90 1.67
C THR A 167 -12.43 -9.56 3.03
N THR A 168 -11.42 -9.11 3.79
CA THR A 168 -11.10 -9.63 5.12
C THR A 168 -11.70 -8.80 6.26
N LEU A 169 -12.35 -7.69 5.93
CA LEU A 169 -12.97 -6.80 6.90
C LEU A 169 -14.32 -7.36 7.36
N SER A 170 -14.60 -7.25 8.65
CA SER A 170 -15.94 -7.49 9.17
C SER A 170 -16.92 -6.40 8.69
N GLY A 171 -18.23 -6.70 8.70
CA GLY A 171 -19.26 -5.72 8.34
C GLY A 171 -19.15 -4.42 9.15
N GLY A 172 -18.90 -4.54 10.47
CA GLY A 172 -18.73 -3.39 11.36
C GLY A 172 -17.45 -2.59 11.10
N GLU A 173 -16.34 -3.23 10.73
CA GLU A 173 -15.11 -2.55 10.32
C GLU A 173 -15.34 -1.74 9.04
N ASN A 174 -15.99 -2.35 8.03
CA ASN A 174 -16.29 -1.70 6.77
C ASN A 174 -17.21 -0.48 6.96
N GLN A 175 -18.22 -0.61 7.81
CA GLN A 175 -19.13 0.50 8.15
C GLN A 175 -18.37 1.65 8.85
N ARG A 176 -17.49 1.36 9.80
CA ARG A 176 -16.68 2.37 10.48
C ARG A 176 -15.67 3.04 9.57
N ILE A 177 -15.06 2.31 8.60
CA ILE A 177 -14.20 2.92 7.58
C ILE A 177 -14.98 3.92 6.72
N ARG A 178 -16.20 3.57 6.31
CA ARG A 178 -17.08 4.50 5.56
C ARG A 178 -17.41 5.74 6.37
N LEU A 179 -17.70 5.56 7.66
CA LEU A 179 -17.96 6.69 8.57
C LEU A 179 -16.74 7.61 8.69
N ALA A 180 -15.55 7.07 8.90
CA ALA A 180 -14.32 7.85 8.97
C ALA A 180 -14.04 8.63 7.66
N ALA A 181 -14.28 8.00 6.50
CA ALA A 181 -14.12 8.66 5.20
C ALA A 181 -15.10 9.83 5.01
N GLN A 182 -16.30 9.73 5.57
CA GLN A 182 -17.32 10.79 5.52
C GLN A 182 -17.00 11.94 6.47
N LEU A 183 -16.53 11.65 7.68
CA LEU A 183 -16.07 12.67 8.65
C LEU A 183 -14.93 13.51 8.08
N GLY A 184 -14.01 12.90 7.33
CA GLY A 184 -12.91 13.59 6.65
C GLY A 184 -13.32 14.44 5.44
N SER A 185 -14.58 14.40 4.99
CA SER A 185 -15.03 15.16 3.82
C SER A 185 -15.41 16.63 4.10
N ASN A 186 -15.30 17.08 5.35
CA ASN A 186 -15.71 18.46 5.79
C ASN A 186 -17.12 18.89 5.35
N LEU A 187 -18.01 17.95 5.06
CA LEU A 187 -19.40 18.24 4.72
C LEU A 187 -20.18 18.53 6.00
N SER A 188 -20.50 19.78 6.23
CA SER A 188 -21.39 20.21 7.32
C SER A 188 -22.86 20.16 6.88
N GLY A 189 -23.75 19.76 7.80
CA GLY A 189 -25.20 19.75 7.54
C GLY A 189 -25.73 18.52 6.80
N VAL A 190 -24.95 17.44 6.70
CA VAL A 190 -25.36 16.17 6.08
C VAL A 190 -25.68 15.15 7.17
N LEU A 191 -26.86 14.55 7.08
CA LEU A 191 -27.26 13.41 7.91
C LEU A 191 -26.84 12.11 7.23
N TYR A 192 -26.05 11.30 7.92
CA TYR A 192 -25.68 9.96 7.47
C TYR A 192 -26.58 8.92 8.14
N VAL A 193 -27.25 8.10 7.33
CA VAL A 193 -28.00 6.95 7.79
C VAL A 193 -27.13 5.72 7.52
N LEU A 194 -26.76 5.01 8.58
CA LEU A 194 -25.85 3.84 8.56
C LEU A 194 -26.64 2.54 8.63
#